data_15d6db2551ad7670551efcc92d669346
#
_entry.id   15d6db2551ad7670551efcc92d669346
#
_cell.length_a   1.000
_cell.length_b   1.000
_cell.length_c   1.000
_cell.angle_alpha   90.00
_cell.angle_beta   90.00
_cell.angle_gamma   90.00
#
_symmetry.space_group_name_H-M   'P 1'
#
loop_
_entity.id
_entity.type
_entity.pdbx_description
1 polymer ?
#
loop_
_entity_poly.entity_id
_entity_poly.type
_entity_poly.pdbx_seq_one_letter_code
_entity_poly.pdbx_strand_id
1 'polypeptide(L)'
;SKSLLLVADSEPALRWVNPTGETMKLGVPKEPEGETRVGIVPSSMKKLARAGFEVYVEAGAGLAANYHDSDYTDAGAHIVSRAEALACENIVSIRFPGVDGIGSGTNLACVSDPFRHPEYVKACMDANITLLSMDMIPRRLSRAQSMDVNSSQDNLAGYKAVLLGAAHVPKGIPMMTTSAGTIRPAKVVIMGSGVAGLQAIATAKRLGAIVFASDVRKSAAEQIESVGGRFIEVDGMDDFEDESGYAKPLTPEFIQKVNDTVCGVAADADIIVTTARIFGRPAPITVPKTAVANFKSGAVVVDMNADVGGNCEATVQGEVITTDNGVIVVGTSNLPGTLANTASMLYSNNLTTFFTSLVNKEEGVVHISDEGDILVGAPEGSDFYVNGMGGVLICKDGAIHPKQTRLAGVVE
;
A
#
# COMPACT_ATOMS: atom_id res chain seq x y z
N SER A 1 43.14 3.63 8.01
CA SER A 1 42.45 4.45 9.02
C SER A 1 41.89 5.70 8.32
N LYS A 2 40.63 5.65 7.97
CA LYS A 2 39.89 6.77 7.36
C LYS A 2 39.20 7.54 8.49
N SER A 3 39.50 8.82 8.56
CA SER A 3 39.07 9.74 9.61
C SER A 3 37.59 10.11 9.44
N LEU A 4 36.79 9.88 10.48
CA LEU A 4 35.49 10.53 10.65
C LEU A 4 35.77 12.02 10.93
N LEU A 5 35.39 12.92 10.03
CA LEU A 5 35.37 14.34 10.30
C LEU A 5 34.06 14.69 11.01
N LEU A 6 34.16 14.99 12.30
CA LEU A 6 33.08 15.53 13.12
C LEU A 6 33.03 17.06 12.89
N VAL A 7 32.02 17.56 12.24
CA VAL A 7 31.71 19.00 12.20
C VAL A 7 30.72 19.28 13.30
N ALA A 8 31.13 20.04 14.30
CA ALA A 8 30.29 20.45 15.44
C ALA A 8 29.71 21.85 15.18
N ASP A 9 28.39 21.90 14.92
CA ASP A 9 27.60 23.09 15.15
C ASP A 9 26.59 22.80 16.27
N SER A 10 26.55 23.67 17.24
CA SER A 10 25.77 23.76 18.47
C SER A 10 24.68 22.72 18.71
N GLU A 11 25.02 21.67 19.45
CA GLU A 11 24.42 20.39 19.78
C GLU A 11 24.69 19.28 18.73
N PRO A 12 25.44 18.21 19.14
CA PRO A 12 26.00 17.28 18.18
C PRO A 12 25.01 16.21 17.78
N ALA A 13 24.19 16.47 16.80
CA ALA A 13 23.76 15.39 15.94
C ALA A 13 24.98 14.99 15.09
N LEU A 14 25.62 13.86 15.41
CA LEU A 14 26.66 13.26 14.58
C LEU A 14 26.10 13.09 13.17
N ARG A 15 26.43 14.02 12.28
CA ARG A 15 26.04 13.99 10.88
C ARG A 15 27.13 13.23 10.12
N TRP A 16 26.75 12.20 9.43
CA TRP A 16 27.65 11.53 8.53
C TRP A 16 27.77 12.37 7.25
N VAL A 17 28.97 12.67 6.80
CA VAL A 17 29.28 13.28 5.50
C VAL A 17 30.19 12.35 4.74
N ASN A 18 30.05 12.32 3.42
CA ASN A 18 30.91 11.53 2.57
C ASN A 18 32.38 11.99 2.65
N PRO A 19 33.34 11.22 2.11
CA PRO A 19 34.76 11.60 2.12
C PRO A 19 35.07 12.92 1.39
N THR A 20 34.19 13.41 0.52
CA THR A 20 34.29 14.70 -0.18
C THR A 20 33.65 15.86 0.59
N GLY A 21 32.93 15.58 1.69
CA GLY A 21 32.20 16.59 2.47
C GLY A 21 30.81 16.89 1.94
N GLU A 22 30.35 16.18 0.90
CA GLU A 22 29.02 16.34 0.31
C GLU A 22 27.99 15.46 0.99
N THR A 23 26.72 15.88 0.97
CA THR A 23 25.56 15.16 1.50
C THR A 23 24.69 14.68 0.36
N MET A 24 23.99 13.57 0.57
CA MET A 24 23.01 13.05 -0.39
C MET A 24 21.72 13.87 -0.28
N LYS A 25 21.26 14.45 -1.39
CA LYS A 25 20.03 15.24 -1.42
C LYS A 25 18.83 14.34 -1.67
N LEU A 26 17.80 14.51 -0.85
CA LEU A 26 16.53 13.80 -0.96
C LEU A 26 15.39 14.81 -1.15
N GLY A 27 14.80 14.87 -2.33
CA GLY A 27 13.69 15.73 -2.68
C GLY A 27 12.34 15.10 -2.34
N VAL A 28 11.45 15.90 -1.76
CA VAL A 28 10.08 15.52 -1.41
C VAL A 28 9.14 16.52 -2.07
N PRO A 29 8.69 16.26 -3.30
CA PRO A 29 7.74 17.14 -3.97
C PRO A 29 6.35 17.01 -3.34
N LYS A 30 5.52 18.03 -3.55
CA LYS A 30 4.10 17.96 -3.25
C LYS A 30 3.44 16.94 -4.17
N GLU A 31 2.59 16.12 -3.58
CA GLU A 31 1.86 15.07 -4.31
C GLU A 31 0.88 15.66 -5.34
N PRO A 32 0.52 14.88 -6.38
CA PRO A 32 -0.53 15.27 -7.32
C PRO A 32 -1.89 15.49 -6.63
N GLU A 33 -2.77 16.22 -7.29
CA GLU A 33 -4.12 16.48 -6.81
C GLU A 33 -4.87 15.17 -6.47
N GLY A 34 -5.58 15.16 -5.34
CA GLY A 34 -6.29 13.99 -4.84
C GLY A 34 -5.46 13.06 -3.93
N GLU A 35 -4.13 13.25 -3.85
CA GLU A 35 -3.31 12.58 -2.85
C GLU A 35 -3.09 13.50 -1.63
N THR A 36 -3.39 12.99 -0.46
CA THR A 36 -3.33 13.74 0.80
C THR A 36 -2.13 13.39 1.68
N ARG A 37 -1.45 12.30 1.35
CA ARG A 37 -0.25 11.85 2.06
C ARG A 37 0.98 12.62 1.59
N VAL A 38 2.10 12.42 2.28
CA VAL A 38 3.42 12.95 1.89
C VAL A 38 4.49 11.87 2.07
N GLY A 39 5.47 11.82 1.17
CA GLY A 39 6.49 10.77 1.12
C GLY A 39 7.37 10.68 2.37
N ILE A 40 7.77 11.83 2.94
CA ILE A 40 8.61 11.92 4.14
C ILE A 40 7.96 12.89 5.14
N VAL A 41 7.99 12.51 6.42
CA VAL A 41 7.45 13.31 7.53
C VAL A 41 8.57 13.81 8.46
N PRO A 42 8.34 14.88 9.26
CA PRO A 42 9.37 15.49 10.13
C PRO A 42 10.07 14.50 11.06
N SER A 43 9.35 13.52 11.60
CA SER A 43 9.93 12.51 12.52
C SER A 43 11.02 11.63 11.89
N SER A 44 11.09 11.54 10.57
CA SER A 44 12.11 10.76 9.85
C SER A 44 13.43 11.51 9.66
N MET A 45 13.44 12.84 9.82
CA MET A 45 14.62 13.69 9.54
C MET A 45 15.86 13.24 10.29
N LYS A 46 15.74 12.95 11.59
CA LYS A 46 16.88 12.53 12.41
C LYS A 46 17.55 11.24 11.90
N LYS A 47 16.75 10.29 11.40
CA LYS A 47 17.27 9.01 10.87
C LYS A 47 17.92 9.23 9.50
N LEU A 48 17.32 10.05 8.64
CA LEU A 48 17.86 10.41 7.33
C LEU A 48 19.17 11.20 7.46
N ALA A 49 19.21 12.22 8.31
CA ALA A 49 20.43 13.00 8.57
C ALA A 49 21.58 12.15 9.10
N ARG A 50 21.31 11.18 9.98
CA ARG A 50 22.32 10.20 10.45
C ARG A 50 22.87 9.30 9.34
N ALA A 51 22.08 9.07 8.29
CA ALA A 51 22.49 8.30 7.13
C ALA A 51 23.17 9.18 6.05
N GLY A 52 23.27 10.49 6.28
CA GLY A 52 23.96 11.43 5.37
C GLY A 52 23.04 12.17 4.38
N PHE A 53 21.71 12.09 4.58
CA PHE A 53 20.76 12.81 3.72
C PHE A 53 20.52 14.23 4.21
N GLU A 54 20.43 15.16 3.26
CA GLU A 54 19.76 16.45 3.38
C GLU A 54 18.41 16.39 2.67
N VAL A 55 17.35 16.77 3.36
CA VAL A 55 15.98 16.63 2.85
C VAL A 55 15.46 17.99 2.40
N TYR A 56 15.00 18.05 1.16
CA TYR A 56 14.46 19.23 0.47
C TYR A 56 12.98 19.01 0.21
N VAL A 57 12.13 19.67 0.99
CA VAL A 57 10.68 19.49 0.97
C VAL A 57 10.05 20.66 0.22
N GLU A 58 9.23 20.38 -0.79
CA GLU A 58 8.46 21.42 -1.48
C GLU A 58 7.51 22.11 -0.50
N ALA A 59 7.48 23.44 -0.52
CA ALA A 59 6.62 24.23 0.35
C ALA A 59 5.15 23.76 0.30
N GLY A 60 4.61 23.46 1.48
CA GLY A 60 3.23 22.98 1.64
C GLY A 60 3.01 21.51 1.29
N ALA A 61 4.06 20.71 1.01
CA ALA A 61 3.91 19.30 0.65
C ALA A 61 3.23 18.47 1.75
N GLY A 62 3.47 18.78 3.03
CA GLY A 62 2.91 18.05 4.18
C GLY A 62 1.54 18.53 4.65
N LEU A 63 1.02 19.66 4.16
CA LEU A 63 -0.16 20.32 4.74
C LEU A 63 -1.42 19.43 4.77
N ALA A 64 -1.68 18.67 3.71
CA ALA A 64 -2.83 17.78 3.63
C ALA A 64 -2.75 16.61 4.64
N ALA A 65 -1.53 16.28 5.11
CA ALA A 65 -1.27 15.29 6.15
C ALA A 65 -1.09 15.90 7.56
N ASN A 66 -1.42 17.19 7.73
CA ASN A 66 -1.23 17.97 8.96
C ASN A 66 0.23 18.08 9.44
N TYR A 67 1.17 18.21 8.51
CA TYR A 67 2.55 18.59 8.75
C TYR A 67 2.81 19.95 8.12
N HIS A 68 3.15 20.95 8.94
CA HIS A 68 3.46 22.30 8.49
C HIS A 68 4.92 22.43 8.06
N ASP A 69 5.22 23.42 7.23
CA ASP A 69 6.59 23.69 6.79
C ASP A 69 7.52 23.98 7.99
N SER A 70 7.00 24.61 9.05
CA SER A 70 7.73 24.82 10.32
C SER A 70 8.16 23.50 10.97
N ASP A 71 7.32 22.47 10.95
CA ASP A 71 7.64 21.17 11.56
C ASP A 71 8.85 20.51 10.84
N TYR A 72 8.94 20.70 9.53
CA TYR A 72 10.06 20.23 8.73
C TYR A 72 11.34 21.01 8.99
N THR A 73 11.24 22.36 9.05
CA THR A 73 12.42 23.21 9.34
C THR A 73 12.95 22.97 10.74
N ASP A 74 12.09 22.84 11.74
CA ASP A 74 12.45 22.52 13.12
C ASP A 74 13.11 21.13 13.24
N ALA A 75 12.74 20.19 12.35
CA ALA A 75 13.36 18.88 12.27
C ALA A 75 14.66 18.85 11.44
N GLY A 76 15.05 19.98 10.78
CA GLY A 76 16.28 20.13 10.03
C GLY A 76 16.17 19.87 8.52
N ALA A 77 14.97 19.92 7.94
CA ALA A 77 14.77 19.90 6.50
C ALA A 77 14.83 21.32 5.89
N HIS A 78 15.03 21.40 4.59
CA HIS A 78 14.97 22.63 3.80
C HIS A 78 13.61 22.74 3.13
N ILE A 79 12.89 23.84 3.36
CA ILE A 79 11.67 24.15 2.60
C ILE A 79 12.07 24.91 1.36
N VAL A 80 11.66 24.39 0.20
CA VAL A 80 12.13 24.82 -1.12
C VAL A 80 10.99 24.93 -2.13
N SER A 81 11.28 25.42 -3.31
CA SER A 81 10.35 25.38 -4.45
C SER A 81 10.26 23.96 -5.03
N ARG A 82 9.19 23.69 -5.80
CA ARG A 82 9.05 22.41 -6.53
C ARG A 82 10.26 22.12 -7.41
N ALA A 83 10.78 23.11 -8.13
CA ALA A 83 11.94 22.95 -9.01
C ALA A 83 13.18 22.49 -8.24
N GLU A 84 13.43 23.05 -7.06
CA GLU A 84 14.56 22.66 -6.23
C GLU A 84 14.38 21.27 -5.62
N ALA A 85 13.16 20.88 -5.22
CA ALA A 85 12.87 19.54 -4.73
C ALA A 85 13.06 18.48 -5.85
N LEU A 86 12.63 18.78 -7.07
CA LEU A 86 12.80 17.90 -8.24
C LEU A 86 14.23 17.87 -8.79
N ALA A 87 15.08 18.85 -8.46
CA ALA A 87 16.49 18.88 -8.85
C ALA A 87 17.40 18.02 -7.96
N CYS A 88 16.85 17.37 -6.91
CA CYS A 88 17.60 16.46 -6.05
C CYS A 88 17.95 15.17 -6.80
N GLU A 89 19.08 14.57 -6.45
CA GLU A 89 19.54 13.29 -7.03
C GLU A 89 18.70 12.07 -6.62
N ASN A 90 18.00 12.19 -5.50
CA ASN A 90 17.04 11.20 -5.03
C ASN A 90 15.71 11.90 -4.77
N ILE A 91 14.61 11.34 -5.26
CA ILE A 91 13.27 11.88 -5.09
C ILE A 91 12.36 10.79 -4.51
N VAL A 92 11.53 11.17 -3.57
CA VAL A 92 10.52 10.30 -2.98
C VAL A 92 9.14 10.95 -3.06
N SER A 93 8.16 10.16 -3.49
CA SER A 93 6.76 10.55 -3.52
C SER A 93 5.85 9.35 -3.23
N ILE A 94 4.59 9.58 -2.97
CA ILE A 94 3.58 8.52 -2.86
C ILE A 94 3.19 8.06 -4.25
N ARG A 95 2.74 9.01 -5.08
CA ARG A 95 2.33 8.76 -6.46
C ARG A 95 3.44 9.17 -7.42
N PHE A 96 3.36 8.67 -8.65
CA PHE A 96 4.27 9.09 -9.70
C PHE A 96 4.11 10.60 -9.96
N PRO A 97 5.17 11.42 -9.78
CA PRO A 97 5.06 12.89 -9.85
C PRO A 97 5.16 13.44 -11.28
N GLY A 98 5.31 12.57 -12.29
CA GLY A 98 5.76 12.93 -13.64
C GLY A 98 7.29 12.96 -13.73
N VAL A 99 7.80 13.26 -14.91
CA VAL A 99 9.26 13.36 -15.19
C VAL A 99 9.73 14.81 -15.42
N ASP A 100 8.79 15.73 -15.59
CA ASP A 100 9.09 17.13 -15.88
C ASP A 100 9.83 17.80 -14.72
N GLY A 101 11.00 18.36 -15.03
CA GLY A 101 11.87 19.02 -14.03
C GLY A 101 12.80 18.06 -13.26
N ILE A 102 12.71 16.75 -13.50
CA ILE A 102 13.62 15.75 -12.92
C ILE A 102 14.85 15.60 -13.82
N GLY A 103 16.03 15.63 -13.23
CA GLY A 103 17.30 15.48 -13.95
C GLY A 103 17.58 14.04 -14.40
N SER A 104 18.32 13.89 -15.50
CA SER A 104 18.84 12.58 -15.93
C SER A 104 19.73 11.97 -14.84
N GLY A 105 19.62 10.67 -14.61
CA GLY A 105 20.37 9.95 -13.58
C GLY A 105 19.75 10.02 -12.16
N THR A 106 18.63 10.73 -11.98
CA THR A 106 17.92 10.80 -10.70
C THR A 106 17.30 9.46 -10.33
N ASN A 107 17.34 9.13 -9.04
CA ASN A 107 16.62 7.99 -8.45
C ASN A 107 15.23 8.44 -7.98
N LEU A 108 14.17 7.94 -8.57
CA LEU A 108 12.78 8.22 -8.21
C LEU A 108 12.14 7.01 -7.53
N ALA A 109 11.77 7.14 -6.26
CA ALA A 109 11.04 6.11 -5.53
C ALA A 109 9.59 6.53 -5.28
N CYS A 110 8.64 5.74 -5.78
CA CYS A 110 7.21 5.99 -5.62
C CYS A 110 6.40 4.68 -5.76
N VAL A 111 5.11 4.73 -5.54
CA VAL A 111 4.16 3.69 -5.96
C VAL A 111 3.78 3.98 -7.41
N SER A 112 4.37 3.26 -8.35
CA SER A 112 4.16 3.52 -9.78
C SER A 112 3.13 2.59 -10.43
N ASP A 113 2.81 1.45 -9.80
CA ASP A 113 1.95 0.38 -10.37
C ASP A 113 2.32 0.08 -11.83
N PRO A 114 3.55 -0.39 -12.09
CA PRO A 114 4.18 -0.35 -13.41
C PRO A 114 3.46 -1.22 -14.44
N PHE A 115 2.69 -2.21 -14.01
CA PHE A 115 1.90 -3.08 -14.90
C PHE A 115 0.61 -2.42 -15.37
N ARG A 116 0.05 -1.50 -14.59
CA ARG A 116 -1.15 -0.73 -14.97
C ARG A 116 -0.80 0.60 -15.63
N HIS A 117 0.42 1.09 -15.37
CA HIS A 117 0.94 2.35 -15.86
C HIS A 117 2.30 2.18 -16.56
N PRO A 118 2.35 1.37 -17.64
CA PRO A 118 3.59 1.18 -18.41
C PRO A 118 4.11 2.50 -19.00
N GLU A 119 3.23 3.48 -19.22
CA GLU A 119 3.58 4.83 -19.67
C GLU A 119 4.50 5.57 -18.69
N TYR A 120 4.40 5.31 -17.38
CA TYR A 120 5.31 5.90 -16.38
C TYR A 120 6.71 5.31 -16.51
N VAL A 121 6.79 4.01 -16.74
CA VAL A 121 8.06 3.32 -16.96
C VAL A 121 8.75 3.86 -18.21
N LYS A 122 7.99 3.99 -19.32
CA LYS A 122 8.51 4.55 -20.57
C LYS A 122 8.98 5.99 -20.37
N ALA A 123 8.22 6.84 -19.69
CA ALA A 123 8.61 8.22 -19.41
C ALA A 123 9.93 8.29 -18.63
N CYS A 124 10.12 7.42 -17.63
CA CYS A 124 11.37 7.33 -16.87
C CYS A 124 12.54 6.86 -17.74
N MET A 125 12.34 5.88 -18.60
CA MET A 125 13.36 5.41 -19.55
C MET A 125 13.79 6.51 -20.50
N ASP A 126 12.83 7.19 -21.13
CA ASP A 126 13.07 8.27 -22.10
C ASP A 126 13.80 9.46 -21.44
N ALA A 127 13.54 9.75 -20.15
CA ALA A 127 14.20 10.78 -19.37
C ALA A 127 15.51 10.31 -18.67
N ASN A 128 15.90 9.05 -18.84
CA ASN A 128 17.02 8.41 -18.14
C ASN A 128 16.95 8.57 -16.61
N ILE A 129 15.77 8.31 -16.04
CA ILE A 129 15.50 8.29 -14.59
C ILE A 129 15.50 6.83 -14.10
N THR A 130 16.15 6.56 -12.98
CA THR A 130 16.07 5.27 -12.29
C THR A 130 14.77 5.19 -11.52
N LEU A 131 13.84 4.32 -11.95
CA LEU A 131 12.55 4.14 -11.28
C LEU A 131 12.60 2.99 -10.27
N LEU A 132 12.30 3.32 -9.03
CA LEU A 132 12.19 2.41 -7.89
C LEU A 132 10.71 2.31 -7.48
N SER A 133 10.02 1.26 -7.92
CA SER A 133 8.58 1.07 -7.61
C SER A 133 8.41 0.39 -6.27
N MET A 134 8.01 1.16 -5.27
CA MET A 134 7.90 0.68 -3.89
C MET A 134 6.80 -0.38 -3.69
N ASP A 135 5.80 -0.42 -4.54
CA ASP A 135 4.78 -1.47 -4.56
C ASP A 135 5.29 -2.83 -5.07
N MET A 136 6.51 -2.87 -5.64
CA MET A 136 7.22 -4.08 -6.04
C MET A 136 8.11 -4.69 -4.95
N ILE A 137 8.05 -4.18 -3.73
CA ILE A 137 8.80 -4.72 -2.58
C ILE A 137 8.55 -6.24 -2.44
N PRO A 138 9.60 -7.07 -2.36
CA PRO A 138 9.45 -8.53 -2.20
C PRO A 138 9.03 -8.87 -0.76
N ARG A 139 7.74 -8.78 -0.48
CA ARG A 139 7.07 -8.87 0.85
C ARG A 139 7.45 -10.09 1.69
N ARG A 140 7.88 -11.19 1.05
CA ARG A 140 8.23 -12.43 1.72
C ARG A 140 9.62 -12.42 2.36
N LEU A 141 10.49 -11.53 1.91
CA LEU A 141 11.81 -11.37 2.50
C LEU A 141 11.68 -10.67 3.85
N SER A 142 12.10 -11.33 4.93
CA SER A 142 12.00 -10.80 6.30
C SER A 142 12.63 -9.41 6.44
N ARG A 143 13.77 -9.19 5.76
CA ARG A 143 14.46 -7.89 5.77
C ARG A 143 13.73 -6.79 4.99
N ALA A 144 12.84 -7.14 4.04
CA ALA A 144 12.06 -6.19 3.26
C ALA A 144 10.74 -5.79 3.96
N GLN A 145 10.29 -6.51 4.98
CA GLN A 145 9.02 -6.24 5.66
C GLN A 145 8.92 -4.82 6.22
N SER A 146 10.02 -4.28 6.76
CA SER A 146 10.05 -2.90 7.26
C SER A 146 10.01 -1.84 6.16
N MET A 147 10.15 -2.24 4.90
CA MET A 147 10.10 -1.39 3.71
C MET A 147 8.78 -1.59 2.91
N ASP A 148 7.92 -2.54 3.34
CA ASP A 148 6.68 -2.92 2.64
C ASP A 148 5.61 -1.84 2.80
N VAL A 149 5.57 -0.94 1.82
CA VAL A 149 4.58 0.14 1.75
C VAL A 149 3.17 -0.41 1.52
N ASN A 150 3.02 -1.52 0.78
CA ASN A 150 1.72 -2.11 0.53
C ASN A 150 1.10 -2.58 1.85
N SER A 151 1.84 -3.36 2.65
CA SER A 151 1.33 -3.85 3.93
C SER A 151 1.01 -2.72 4.90
N SER A 152 1.83 -1.67 4.98
CA SER A 152 1.58 -0.55 5.88
C SER A 152 0.31 0.23 5.50
N GLN A 153 0.07 0.43 4.21
CA GLN A 153 -1.10 1.16 3.71
C GLN A 153 -2.36 0.28 3.70
N ASP A 154 -2.26 -0.99 3.30
CA ASP A 154 -3.37 -1.96 3.33
C ASP A 154 -3.93 -2.15 4.73
N ASN A 155 -3.06 -2.15 5.75
CA ASN A 155 -3.49 -2.23 7.16
C ASN A 155 -4.43 -1.06 7.51
N LEU A 156 -4.03 0.17 7.18
CA LEU A 156 -4.86 1.36 7.40
C LEU A 156 -6.14 1.34 6.57
N ALA A 157 -6.06 0.86 5.33
CA ALA A 157 -7.21 0.73 4.46
C ALA A 157 -8.26 -0.23 5.03
N GLY A 158 -7.84 -1.40 5.55
CA GLY A 158 -8.73 -2.36 6.20
C GLY A 158 -9.41 -1.79 7.46
N TYR A 159 -8.67 -1.05 8.27
CA TYR A 159 -9.23 -0.32 9.41
C TYR A 159 -10.29 0.69 8.95
N LYS A 160 -9.94 1.54 7.97
CA LYS A 160 -10.85 2.60 7.49
C LYS A 160 -12.10 2.05 6.82
N ALA A 161 -11.99 0.96 6.07
CA ALA A 161 -13.13 0.32 5.42
C ALA A 161 -14.22 -0.06 6.43
N VAL A 162 -13.84 -0.65 7.55
CA VAL A 162 -14.81 -1.00 8.61
C VAL A 162 -15.44 0.24 9.22
N LEU A 163 -14.69 1.30 9.45
CA LEU A 163 -15.23 2.56 9.97
C LEU A 163 -16.23 3.22 8.99
N LEU A 164 -15.95 3.16 7.68
CA LEU A 164 -16.89 3.62 6.67
C LEU A 164 -18.15 2.78 6.65
N GLY A 165 -18.03 1.45 6.72
CA GLY A 165 -19.18 0.56 6.86
C GLY A 165 -20.00 0.90 8.09
N ALA A 166 -19.34 1.14 9.23
CA ALA A 166 -20.00 1.50 10.49
C ALA A 166 -20.69 2.87 10.45
N ALA A 167 -20.14 3.82 9.67
CA ALA A 167 -20.72 5.16 9.52
C ALA A 167 -21.97 5.18 8.64
N HIS A 168 -22.09 4.25 7.70
CA HIS A 168 -23.20 4.19 6.76
C HIS A 168 -24.30 3.19 7.13
N VAL A 169 -24.00 2.14 7.94
CA VAL A 169 -24.99 1.16 8.33
C VAL A 169 -26.03 1.75 9.28
N PRO A 170 -27.34 1.59 9.01
CA PRO A 170 -28.40 2.11 9.87
C PRO A 170 -28.64 1.25 11.13
N LYS A 171 -27.58 0.78 11.76
CA LYS A 171 -27.63 -0.15 12.91
C LYS A 171 -26.41 0.04 13.83
N GLY A 172 -26.63 -0.13 15.14
CA GLY A 172 -25.53 -0.20 16.11
C GLY A 172 -24.65 -1.43 15.89
N ILE A 173 -23.34 -1.29 16.02
CA ILE A 173 -22.40 -2.39 15.79
C ILE A 173 -22.35 -3.36 16.97
N PRO A 174 -22.10 -2.91 18.23
CA PRO A 174 -22.02 -3.83 19.35
C PRO A 174 -23.40 -4.28 19.85
N MET A 175 -23.42 -5.31 20.64
CA MET A 175 -24.58 -5.62 21.47
C MET A 175 -24.80 -4.49 22.49
N MET A 176 -26.02 -3.97 22.56
CA MET A 176 -26.42 -2.95 23.53
C MET A 176 -27.73 -3.34 24.19
N THR A 177 -27.85 -3.11 25.48
CA THR A 177 -29.08 -3.35 26.24
C THR A 177 -29.59 -2.05 26.85
N THR A 178 -30.83 -1.74 26.56
CA THR A 178 -31.54 -0.57 27.10
C THR A 178 -32.84 -1.01 27.78
N SER A 179 -33.52 -0.11 28.47
CA SER A 179 -34.85 -0.36 28.99
C SER A 179 -35.89 -0.66 27.91
N ALA A 180 -35.63 -0.27 26.67
CA ALA A 180 -36.47 -0.54 25.51
C ALA A 180 -36.17 -1.86 24.81
N GLY A 181 -35.13 -2.58 25.25
CA GLY A 181 -34.75 -3.90 24.67
C GLY A 181 -33.27 -4.03 24.37
N THR A 182 -32.92 -5.21 23.83
CA THR A 182 -31.53 -5.57 23.47
C THR A 182 -31.33 -5.49 21.96
N ILE A 183 -30.30 -4.74 21.55
CA ILE A 183 -29.84 -4.66 20.17
C ILE A 183 -28.81 -5.77 19.95
N ARG A 184 -29.05 -6.63 18.96
CA ARG A 184 -28.10 -7.69 18.59
C ARG A 184 -26.89 -7.09 17.85
N PRO A 185 -25.68 -7.67 18.02
CA PRO A 185 -24.50 -7.23 17.29
C PRO A 185 -24.70 -7.23 15.77
N ALA A 186 -24.02 -6.31 15.08
CA ALA A 186 -23.96 -6.33 13.63
C ALA A 186 -23.21 -7.56 13.12
N LYS A 187 -23.67 -8.11 12.00
CA LYS A 187 -22.98 -9.16 11.24
C LYS A 187 -22.12 -8.49 10.17
N VAL A 188 -20.83 -8.77 10.21
CA VAL A 188 -19.85 -8.24 9.24
C VAL A 188 -19.25 -9.41 8.47
N VAL A 189 -19.17 -9.29 7.14
CA VAL A 189 -18.54 -10.28 6.27
C VAL A 189 -17.35 -9.62 5.57
N ILE A 190 -16.17 -10.21 5.70
CA ILE A 190 -14.93 -9.73 5.06
C ILE A 190 -14.55 -10.74 3.97
N MET A 191 -14.42 -10.27 2.74
CA MET A 191 -14.04 -11.07 1.58
C MET A 191 -12.57 -10.84 1.25
N GLY A 192 -11.72 -11.79 1.63
CA GLY A 192 -10.27 -11.77 1.58
C GLY A 192 -9.64 -11.55 2.95
N SER A 193 -8.57 -12.31 3.25
CA SER A 193 -7.84 -12.26 4.52
C SER A 193 -6.35 -11.91 4.37
N GLY A 194 -6.02 -11.08 3.38
CA GLY A 194 -4.73 -10.43 3.32
C GLY A 194 -4.54 -9.43 4.47
N VAL A 195 -3.49 -8.63 4.44
CA VAL A 195 -3.20 -7.62 5.50
C VAL A 195 -4.41 -6.73 5.77
N ALA A 196 -5.05 -6.21 4.72
CA ALA A 196 -6.25 -5.39 4.84
C ALA A 196 -7.42 -6.14 5.47
N GLY A 197 -7.68 -7.37 5.00
CA GLY A 197 -8.78 -8.20 5.51
C GLY A 197 -8.61 -8.58 6.97
N LEU A 198 -7.42 -9.02 7.38
CA LEU A 198 -7.13 -9.33 8.79
C LEU A 198 -7.30 -8.12 9.69
N GLN A 199 -6.84 -6.94 9.25
CA GLN A 199 -7.06 -5.71 10.01
C GLN A 199 -8.55 -5.32 10.05
N ALA A 200 -9.29 -5.50 8.96
CA ALA A 200 -10.73 -5.27 8.93
C ALA A 200 -11.47 -6.20 9.92
N ILE A 201 -11.12 -7.49 9.96
CA ILE A 201 -11.66 -8.46 10.92
C ILE A 201 -11.39 -7.98 12.35
N ALA A 202 -10.13 -7.68 12.68
CA ALA A 202 -9.73 -7.21 13.99
C ALA A 202 -10.46 -5.93 14.41
N THR A 203 -10.65 -4.99 13.47
CA THR A 203 -11.35 -3.72 13.72
C THR A 203 -12.85 -3.95 13.96
N ALA A 204 -13.53 -4.71 13.10
CA ALA A 204 -14.94 -5.02 13.26
C ALA A 204 -15.21 -5.79 14.57
N LYS A 205 -14.30 -6.68 14.94
CA LYS A 205 -14.35 -7.42 16.20
C LYS A 205 -14.23 -6.49 17.41
N ARG A 206 -13.29 -5.54 17.38
CA ARG A 206 -13.15 -4.53 18.45
C ARG A 206 -14.37 -3.62 18.58
N LEU A 207 -15.07 -3.35 17.48
CA LEU A 207 -16.35 -2.63 17.51
C LEU A 207 -17.51 -3.47 18.04
N GLY A 208 -17.31 -4.77 18.33
CA GLY A 208 -18.30 -5.64 18.92
C GLY A 208 -19.17 -6.38 17.91
N ALA A 209 -18.77 -6.44 16.64
CA ALA A 209 -19.46 -7.18 15.59
C ALA A 209 -19.27 -8.70 15.71
N ILE A 210 -20.19 -9.45 15.11
CA ILE A 210 -20.00 -10.86 14.76
C ILE A 210 -19.39 -10.89 13.36
N VAL A 211 -18.14 -11.36 13.25
CA VAL A 211 -17.36 -11.27 12.01
C VAL A 211 -17.21 -12.64 11.38
N PHE A 212 -17.56 -12.73 10.10
CA PHE A 212 -17.27 -13.85 9.22
C PHE A 212 -16.27 -13.39 8.16
N ALA A 213 -15.39 -14.28 7.73
CA ALA A 213 -14.43 -13.96 6.70
C ALA A 213 -14.12 -15.14 5.79
N SER A 214 -13.76 -14.87 4.56
CA SER A 214 -13.36 -15.85 3.56
C SER A 214 -12.01 -15.56 2.99
N ASP A 215 -11.31 -16.59 2.56
CA ASP A 215 -10.14 -16.52 1.68
C ASP A 215 -10.21 -17.71 0.74
N VAL A 216 -9.50 -17.66 -0.38
CA VAL A 216 -9.40 -18.79 -1.31
C VAL A 216 -8.48 -19.90 -0.79
N ARG A 217 -7.66 -19.59 0.20
CA ARG A 217 -6.70 -20.50 0.84
C ARG A 217 -7.27 -21.01 2.16
N LYS A 218 -7.31 -22.31 2.34
CA LYS A 218 -7.73 -22.90 3.62
C LYS A 218 -6.76 -22.58 4.76
N SER A 219 -5.47 -22.46 4.48
CA SER A 219 -4.44 -22.05 5.44
C SER A 219 -4.71 -20.67 6.09
N ALA A 220 -5.55 -19.84 5.48
CA ALA A 220 -5.96 -18.56 6.04
C ALA A 220 -6.94 -18.67 7.22
N ALA A 221 -7.57 -19.84 7.44
CA ALA A 221 -8.54 -20.06 8.51
C ALA A 221 -7.97 -19.74 9.89
N GLU A 222 -6.78 -20.26 10.21
CA GLU A 222 -6.11 -20.01 11.50
C GLU A 222 -5.83 -18.51 11.71
N GLN A 223 -5.43 -17.78 10.65
CA GLN A 223 -5.17 -16.34 10.73
C GLN A 223 -6.46 -15.57 11.02
N ILE A 224 -7.56 -15.92 10.34
CA ILE A 224 -8.88 -15.32 10.54
C ILE A 224 -9.37 -15.56 11.98
N GLU A 225 -9.25 -16.77 12.47
CA GLU A 225 -9.69 -17.14 13.82
C GLU A 225 -8.82 -16.49 14.90
N SER A 226 -7.52 -16.35 14.68
CA SER A 226 -6.60 -15.70 15.60
C SER A 226 -6.94 -14.23 15.89
N VAL A 227 -7.56 -13.54 14.92
CA VAL A 227 -8.04 -12.15 15.07
C VAL A 227 -9.52 -12.06 15.43
N GLY A 228 -10.16 -13.20 15.71
CA GLY A 228 -11.52 -13.30 16.24
C GLY A 228 -12.63 -13.37 15.19
N GLY A 229 -12.29 -13.61 13.92
CA GLY A 229 -13.23 -13.92 12.84
C GLY A 229 -13.69 -15.37 12.87
N ARG A 230 -14.74 -15.68 12.10
CA ARG A 230 -15.20 -17.04 11.80
C ARG A 230 -14.94 -17.30 10.32
N PHE A 231 -14.18 -18.34 10.04
CA PHE A 231 -13.87 -18.70 8.66
C PHE A 231 -15.10 -19.24 7.94
N ILE A 232 -15.35 -18.79 6.71
CA ILE A 232 -16.37 -19.32 5.82
C ILE A 232 -15.70 -20.41 4.98
N GLU A 233 -15.97 -21.65 5.32
CA GLU A 233 -15.44 -22.80 4.61
C GLU A 233 -16.25 -23.06 3.32
N VAL A 234 -15.54 -23.38 2.25
CA VAL A 234 -16.11 -23.75 0.95
C VAL A 234 -15.62 -25.15 0.59
N ASP A 235 -16.52 -26.06 0.26
CA ASP A 235 -16.15 -27.43 -0.10
C ASP A 235 -15.19 -27.48 -1.29
N GLY A 236 -14.13 -28.24 -1.16
CA GLY A 236 -13.11 -28.42 -2.20
C GLY A 236 -11.93 -27.44 -2.10
N MET A 237 -11.82 -26.66 -1.03
CA MET A 237 -10.69 -25.73 -0.80
C MET A 237 -9.34 -26.47 -0.65
N ASP A 238 -9.35 -27.71 -0.16
CA ASP A 238 -8.13 -28.51 0.05
C ASP A 238 -7.38 -28.83 -1.26
N ASP A 239 -8.09 -28.82 -2.38
CA ASP A 239 -7.53 -29.16 -3.70
C ASP A 239 -6.71 -27.99 -4.33
N PHE A 240 -6.72 -26.81 -3.72
CA PHE A 240 -6.15 -25.59 -4.28
C PHE A 240 -4.92 -25.06 -3.55
N GLU A 241 -4.33 -25.83 -2.64
CA GLU A 241 -2.99 -25.57 -2.14
C GLU A 241 -1.96 -26.47 -2.84
N ASP A 242 -0.82 -25.91 -3.23
CA ASP A 242 0.34 -26.69 -3.64
C ASP A 242 1.16 -27.14 -2.42
N GLU A 243 2.15 -28.00 -2.64
CA GLU A 243 3.03 -28.51 -1.57
C GLU A 243 3.79 -27.41 -0.81
N SER A 244 3.82 -26.19 -1.37
CA SER A 244 4.48 -25.00 -0.77
C SER A 244 3.50 -24.09 -0.03
N GLY A 245 2.19 -24.47 0.07
CA GLY A 245 1.15 -23.65 0.71
C GLY A 245 0.65 -22.49 -0.16
N TYR A 246 0.88 -22.55 -1.48
CA TYR A 246 0.39 -21.58 -2.45
C TYR A 246 -0.95 -22.01 -3.03
N ALA A 247 -1.81 -21.03 -3.26
CA ALA A 247 -3.01 -21.28 -4.05
C ALA A 247 -2.59 -21.66 -5.48
N LYS A 248 -2.95 -22.87 -5.91
CA LYS A 248 -2.92 -23.26 -7.32
C LYS A 248 -3.78 -22.30 -8.13
N PRO A 249 -3.58 -22.16 -9.44
CA PRO A 249 -4.49 -21.39 -10.29
C PRO A 249 -5.93 -21.88 -10.07
N LEU A 250 -6.78 -21.00 -9.57
CA LEU A 250 -8.18 -21.32 -9.30
C LEU A 250 -8.93 -21.44 -10.63
N THR A 251 -9.76 -22.48 -10.74
CA THR A 251 -10.65 -22.59 -11.89
C THR A 251 -11.79 -21.58 -11.79
N PRO A 252 -12.33 -21.09 -12.93
CA PRO A 252 -13.47 -20.18 -12.91
C PRO A 252 -14.67 -20.73 -12.12
N GLU A 253 -14.90 -22.04 -12.22
CA GLU A 253 -16.00 -22.75 -11.53
C GLU A 253 -15.81 -22.72 -10.01
N PHE A 254 -14.57 -22.89 -9.54
CA PHE A 254 -14.28 -22.81 -8.11
C PHE A 254 -14.39 -21.38 -7.58
N ILE A 255 -13.89 -20.39 -8.32
CA ILE A 255 -14.07 -18.97 -7.99
C ILE A 255 -15.55 -18.63 -7.86
N GLN A 256 -16.38 -19.10 -8.80
CA GLN A 256 -17.82 -18.89 -8.75
C GLN A 256 -18.43 -19.55 -7.51
N LYS A 257 -18.05 -20.79 -7.18
CA LYS A 257 -18.51 -21.51 -5.98
C LYS A 257 -18.15 -20.75 -4.69
N VAL A 258 -16.92 -20.21 -4.60
CA VAL A 258 -16.51 -19.39 -3.46
C VAL A 258 -17.38 -18.13 -3.36
N ASN A 259 -17.55 -17.41 -4.47
CA ASN A 259 -18.35 -16.19 -4.49
C ASN A 259 -19.81 -16.47 -4.09
N ASP A 260 -20.43 -17.50 -4.63
CA ASP A 260 -21.81 -17.89 -4.33
C ASP A 260 -21.98 -18.25 -2.85
N THR A 261 -21.06 -19.03 -2.29
CA THR A 261 -21.10 -19.44 -0.87
C THR A 261 -20.94 -18.20 0.04
N VAL A 262 -19.96 -17.35 -0.24
CA VAL A 262 -19.68 -16.17 0.60
C VAL A 262 -20.80 -15.12 0.46
N CYS A 263 -21.32 -14.89 -0.75
CA CYS A 263 -22.47 -14.01 -0.96
C CYS A 263 -23.73 -14.55 -0.29
N GLY A 264 -23.92 -15.88 -0.24
CA GLY A 264 -25.01 -16.52 0.52
C GLY A 264 -24.90 -16.20 2.02
N VAL A 265 -23.71 -16.29 2.61
CA VAL A 265 -23.48 -15.90 4.02
C VAL A 265 -23.65 -14.39 4.20
N ALA A 266 -23.34 -13.58 3.18
CA ALA A 266 -23.44 -12.14 3.24
C ALA A 266 -24.87 -11.60 3.04
N ALA A 267 -25.81 -12.42 2.60
CA ALA A 267 -27.17 -11.97 2.27
C ALA A 267 -27.89 -11.27 3.45
N ASP A 268 -27.65 -11.70 4.68
CA ASP A 268 -28.20 -11.11 5.91
C ASP A 268 -27.15 -10.28 6.68
N ALA A 269 -25.97 -10.02 6.10
CA ALA A 269 -24.94 -9.19 6.72
C ALA A 269 -25.37 -7.73 6.81
N ASP A 270 -24.86 -7.03 7.82
CA ASP A 270 -25.05 -5.58 7.99
C ASP A 270 -23.97 -4.80 7.23
N ILE A 271 -22.73 -5.33 7.21
CA ILE A 271 -21.59 -4.74 6.51
C ILE A 271 -20.84 -5.85 5.77
N ILE A 272 -20.49 -5.58 4.52
CA ILE A 272 -19.64 -6.42 3.67
C ILE A 272 -18.42 -5.59 3.28
N VAL A 273 -17.22 -6.10 3.50
CA VAL A 273 -15.96 -5.45 3.06
C VAL A 273 -15.26 -6.36 2.07
N THR A 274 -14.97 -5.85 0.87
CA THR A 274 -14.27 -6.59 -0.17
C THR A 274 -12.82 -6.13 -0.26
N THR A 275 -11.86 -7.07 -0.24
CA THR A 275 -10.42 -6.77 -0.20
C THR A 275 -9.61 -7.50 -1.27
N ALA A 276 -10.27 -8.24 -2.17
CA ALA A 276 -9.60 -9.09 -3.15
C ALA A 276 -8.85 -8.25 -4.20
N ARG A 277 -7.52 -8.32 -4.18
CA ARG A 277 -6.65 -7.60 -5.13
C ARG A 277 -5.68 -8.57 -5.78
N ILE A 278 -5.51 -8.44 -7.09
CA ILE A 278 -4.49 -9.15 -7.86
C ILE A 278 -3.50 -8.09 -8.36
N PHE A 279 -2.24 -8.24 -8.01
CA PHE A 279 -1.22 -7.28 -8.38
C PHE A 279 -1.12 -7.13 -9.92
N GLY A 280 -1.07 -5.88 -10.42
CA GLY A 280 -0.95 -5.56 -11.84
C GLY A 280 -2.15 -5.95 -12.71
N ARG A 281 -3.32 -6.27 -12.11
CA ARG A 281 -4.56 -6.61 -12.81
C ARG A 281 -5.74 -5.85 -12.20
N PRO A 282 -6.85 -5.69 -12.96
CA PRO A 282 -8.11 -5.24 -12.38
C PRO A 282 -8.55 -6.13 -11.21
N ALA A 283 -9.23 -5.54 -10.24
CA ALA A 283 -9.78 -6.29 -9.12
C ALA A 283 -10.78 -7.36 -9.62
N PRO A 284 -10.76 -8.59 -9.08
CA PRO A 284 -11.73 -9.60 -9.46
C PRO A 284 -13.10 -9.24 -8.90
N ILE A 285 -14.16 -9.50 -9.65
CA ILE A 285 -15.52 -9.37 -9.14
C ILE A 285 -15.81 -10.50 -8.16
N THR A 286 -16.03 -10.16 -6.91
CA THR A 286 -16.42 -11.08 -5.84
C THR A 286 -17.88 -10.91 -5.42
N VAL A 287 -18.48 -9.74 -5.70
CA VAL A 287 -19.87 -9.40 -5.42
C VAL A 287 -20.56 -8.98 -6.72
N PRO A 288 -21.15 -9.91 -7.47
CA PRO A 288 -21.90 -9.60 -8.68
C PRO A 288 -23.21 -8.85 -8.35
N LYS A 289 -23.79 -8.14 -9.34
CA LYS A 289 -25.06 -7.42 -9.19
C LYS A 289 -26.19 -8.32 -8.69
N THR A 290 -26.20 -9.59 -9.10
CA THR A 290 -27.18 -10.59 -8.64
C THR A 290 -27.07 -10.86 -7.14
N ALA A 291 -25.86 -10.84 -6.56
CA ALA A 291 -25.68 -10.96 -5.12
C ALA A 291 -26.16 -9.69 -4.40
N VAL A 292 -25.80 -8.49 -4.91
CA VAL A 292 -26.27 -7.21 -4.34
C VAL A 292 -27.80 -7.15 -4.28
N ALA A 293 -28.50 -7.64 -5.31
CA ALA A 293 -29.96 -7.69 -5.34
C ALA A 293 -30.56 -8.59 -4.25
N ASN A 294 -29.79 -9.56 -3.73
CA ASN A 294 -30.21 -10.48 -2.67
C ASN A 294 -29.78 -10.03 -1.26
N PHE A 295 -28.99 -8.98 -1.14
CA PHE A 295 -28.60 -8.45 0.16
C PHE A 295 -29.80 -7.72 0.80
N LYS A 296 -29.88 -7.77 2.13
CA LYS A 296 -30.95 -7.07 2.84
C LYS A 296 -30.84 -5.55 2.66
N SER A 297 -31.98 -4.88 2.65
CA SER A 297 -32.04 -3.41 2.64
C SER A 297 -31.30 -2.83 3.86
N GLY A 298 -30.53 -1.75 3.64
CA GLY A 298 -29.68 -1.13 4.63
C GLY A 298 -28.34 -1.84 4.86
N ALA A 299 -28.03 -2.92 4.16
CA ALA A 299 -26.70 -3.49 4.12
C ALA A 299 -25.71 -2.51 3.47
N VAL A 300 -24.47 -2.51 3.95
CA VAL A 300 -23.40 -1.65 3.41
C VAL A 300 -22.30 -2.51 2.81
N VAL A 301 -22.00 -2.32 1.53
CA VAL A 301 -20.84 -2.90 0.86
C VAL A 301 -19.75 -1.82 0.79
N VAL A 302 -18.59 -2.08 1.39
CA VAL A 302 -17.42 -1.22 1.27
C VAL A 302 -16.42 -1.91 0.35
N ASP A 303 -16.24 -1.34 -0.84
CA ASP A 303 -15.32 -1.85 -1.85
C ASP A 303 -13.96 -1.17 -1.73
N MET A 304 -12.98 -1.89 -1.21
CA MET A 304 -11.64 -1.35 -1.00
C MET A 304 -10.83 -1.19 -2.28
N ASN A 305 -11.27 -1.78 -3.38
CA ASN A 305 -10.59 -1.79 -4.68
C ASN A 305 -11.30 -0.96 -5.74
N ALA A 306 -12.13 0.00 -5.33
CA ALA A 306 -12.88 0.88 -6.24
C ALA A 306 -11.98 1.59 -7.26
N ASP A 307 -10.73 1.91 -6.90
CA ASP A 307 -9.72 2.55 -7.75
C ASP A 307 -9.05 1.63 -8.77
N VAL A 308 -9.28 0.31 -8.67
CA VAL A 308 -8.70 -0.70 -9.55
C VAL A 308 -9.77 -1.60 -10.21
N GLY A 309 -10.96 -1.05 -10.43
CA GLY A 309 -12.08 -1.69 -11.11
C GLY A 309 -13.17 -2.22 -10.19
N GLY A 310 -12.92 -2.28 -8.88
CA GLY A 310 -13.88 -2.72 -7.88
C GLY A 310 -14.05 -4.24 -7.78
N ASN A 311 -14.38 -4.70 -6.59
CA ASN A 311 -14.79 -6.09 -6.34
C ASN A 311 -16.32 -6.28 -6.42
N CYS A 312 -17.09 -5.21 -6.28
CA CYS A 312 -18.54 -5.20 -6.37
C CYS A 312 -18.96 -4.55 -7.70
N GLU A 313 -19.76 -5.25 -8.49
CA GLU A 313 -20.24 -4.72 -9.78
C GLU A 313 -21.13 -3.47 -9.68
N ALA A 314 -21.64 -3.17 -8.48
CA ALA A 314 -22.42 -1.96 -8.24
C ALA A 314 -21.55 -0.77 -7.80
N THR A 315 -20.24 -0.95 -7.63
CA THR A 315 -19.34 0.11 -7.17
C THR A 315 -19.21 1.22 -8.21
N VAL A 316 -19.33 2.45 -7.74
CA VAL A 316 -18.96 3.66 -8.48
C VAL A 316 -17.76 4.28 -7.77
N GLN A 317 -16.65 4.39 -8.48
CA GLN A 317 -15.41 4.91 -7.91
C GLN A 317 -15.58 6.34 -7.40
N GLY A 318 -15.17 6.56 -6.16
CA GLY A 318 -15.22 7.87 -5.48
C GLY A 318 -16.59 8.22 -4.90
N GLU A 319 -17.62 7.38 -5.09
CA GLU A 319 -19.00 7.70 -4.68
C GLU A 319 -19.52 6.75 -3.60
N VAL A 320 -20.55 7.20 -2.91
CA VAL A 320 -21.43 6.38 -2.07
C VAL A 320 -22.80 6.39 -2.72
N ILE A 321 -23.25 5.22 -3.17
CA ILE A 321 -24.52 5.08 -3.86
C ILE A 321 -25.47 4.19 -3.05
N THR A 322 -26.77 4.31 -3.31
CA THR A 322 -27.79 3.40 -2.78
C THR A 322 -28.50 2.72 -3.95
N THR A 323 -28.55 1.41 -3.93
CA THR A 323 -29.24 0.61 -4.96
C THR A 323 -30.75 0.61 -4.78
N ASP A 324 -31.52 0.15 -5.79
CA ASP A 324 -32.97 0.11 -5.75
C ASP A 324 -33.54 -0.73 -4.59
N ASN A 325 -32.83 -1.78 -4.16
CA ASN A 325 -33.21 -2.58 -3.00
C ASN A 325 -32.69 -2.03 -1.66
N GLY A 326 -32.09 -0.82 -1.67
CA GLY A 326 -31.66 -0.13 -0.45
C GLY A 326 -30.31 -0.55 0.09
N VAL A 327 -29.47 -1.25 -0.69
CA VAL A 327 -28.08 -1.55 -0.34
C VAL A 327 -27.22 -0.33 -0.58
N ILE A 328 -26.40 0.05 0.38
CA ILE A 328 -25.44 1.17 0.28
C ILE A 328 -24.09 0.62 -0.20
N VAL A 329 -23.57 1.17 -1.28
CA VAL A 329 -22.26 0.77 -1.82
C VAL A 329 -21.29 1.94 -1.69
N VAL A 330 -20.20 1.72 -0.95
CA VAL A 330 -19.16 2.71 -0.67
C VAL A 330 -17.95 2.42 -1.55
N GLY A 331 -17.76 3.27 -2.58
CA GLY A 331 -16.64 3.19 -3.53
C GLY A 331 -15.53 4.21 -3.24
N THR A 332 -15.30 4.57 -1.99
CA THR A 332 -14.27 5.55 -1.60
C THR A 332 -12.89 5.08 -2.04
N SER A 333 -12.24 5.89 -2.89
CA SER A 333 -10.87 5.66 -3.35
C SER A 333 -9.84 6.11 -2.31
N ASN A 334 -8.61 5.62 -2.45
CA ASN A 334 -7.47 6.02 -1.61
C ASN A 334 -7.78 6.01 -0.10
N LEU A 335 -8.28 4.88 0.40
CA LEU A 335 -8.63 4.74 1.81
C LEU A 335 -7.48 5.13 2.77
N PRO A 336 -6.20 4.76 2.53
CA PRO A 336 -5.10 5.23 3.37
C PRO A 336 -4.96 6.75 3.40
N GLY A 337 -5.20 7.43 2.27
CA GLY A 337 -5.17 8.89 2.16
C GLY A 337 -6.20 9.57 3.07
N THR A 338 -7.31 8.92 3.41
CA THR A 338 -8.28 9.44 4.38
C THR A 338 -7.75 9.46 5.83
N LEU A 339 -6.60 8.83 6.07
CA LEU A 339 -5.84 8.81 7.32
C LEU A 339 -4.46 9.43 7.09
N ALA A 340 -4.40 10.52 6.33
CA ALA A 340 -3.20 11.09 5.72
C ALA A 340 -2.01 11.20 6.67
N ASN A 341 -2.20 11.68 7.91
CA ASN A 341 -1.14 11.82 8.91
C ASN A 341 -0.48 10.47 9.25
N THR A 342 -1.27 9.49 9.68
CA THR A 342 -0.78 8.16 10.05
C THR A 342 -0.22 7.41 8.84
N ALA A 343 -0.89 7.50 7.70
CA ALA A 343 -0.45 6.85 6.46
C ALA A 343 0.89 7.40 5.96
N SER A 344 1.08 8.73 6.03
CA SER A 344 2.36 9.38 5.70
C SER A 344 3.47 8.96 6.65
N MET A 345 3.19 8.89 7.96
CA MET A 345 4.16 8.45 8.96
C MET A 345 4.66 7.03 8.66
N LEU A 346 3.76 6.08 8.40
CA LEU A 346 4.13 4.70 8.09
C LEU A 346 4.87 4.60 6.76
N TYR A 347 4.39 5.29 5.73
CA TYR A 347 5.06 5.31 4.42
C TYR A 347 6.46 5.91 4.53
N SER A 348 6.61 7.02 5.22
CA SER A 348 7.90 7.67 5.49
C SER A 348 8.88 6.75 6.23
N ASN A 349 8.40 5.96 7.19
CA ASN A 349 9.22 4.96 7.88
C ASN A 349 9.71 3.87 6.92
N ASN A 350 8.84 3.39 6.00
CA ASN A 350 9.21 2.42 4.99
C ASN A 350 10.30 2.99 4.05
N LEU A 351 10.08 4.19 3.49
CA LEU A 351 11.04 4.84 2.60
C LEU A 351 12.36 5.17 3.31
N THR A 352 12.29 5.67 4.54
CA THR A 352 13.50 5.96 5.34
C THR A 352 14.33 4.70 5.53
N THR A 353 13.68 3.58 5.83
CA THR A 353 14.37 2.28 5.99
C THR A 353 14.95 1.83 4.66
N PHE A 354 14.21 1.95 3.57
CA PHE A 354 14.67 1.60 2.23
C PHE A 354 15.89 2.44 1.83
N PHE A 355 15.80 3.77 1.81
CA PHE A 355 16.92 4.62 1.40
C PHE A 355 18.14 4.47 2.28
N THR A 356 17.98 4.38 3.61
CA THR A 356 19.12 4.17 4.52
C THR A 356 19.81 2.82 4.31
N SER A 357 19.12 1.82 3.76
CA SER A 357 19.70 0.52 3.41
C SER A 357 20.54 0.57 2.13
N LEU A 358 20.29 1.54 1.26
CA LEU A 358 20.99 1.71 -0.03
C LEU A 358 22.27 2.56 0.08
N VAL A 359 22.53 3.17 1.24
CA VAL A 359 23.70 4.04 1.42
C VAL A 359 24.98 3.23 1.41
N ASN A 360 25.83 3.49 0.42
CA ASN A 360 27.23 3.06 0.47
C ASN A 360 28.00 4.02 1.39
N LYS A 361 28.31 3.55 2.59
CA LYS A 361 29.00 4.36 3.62
C LYS A 361 30.44 4.72 3.27
N GLU A 362 31.08 4.00 2.36
CA GLU A 362 32.46 4.30 1.96
C GLU A 362 32.50 5.44 0.95
N GLU A 363 31.54 5.48 0.03
CA GLU A 363 31.43 6.47 -1.06
C GLU A 363 30.54 7.65 -0.70
N GLY A 364 29.58 7.45 0.23
CA GLY A 364 28.62 8.46 0.63
C GLY A 364 27.55 8.77 -0.41
N VAL A 365 27.13 7.76 -1.13
CA VAL A 365 26.12 7.85 -2.18
C VAL A 365 25.04 6.79 -1.98
N VAL A 366 23.87 7.03 -2.55
CA VAL A 366 22.85 5.97 -2.72
C VAL A 366 23.33 5.05 -3.84
N HIS A 367 23.53 3.79 -3.50
CA HIS A 367 24.00 2.78 -4.46
C HIS A 367 22.83 1.91 -4.92
N ILE A 368 22.42 2.09 -6.18
CA ILE A 368 21.43 1.23 -6.83
C ILE A 368 22.17 0.11 -7.55
N SER A 369 22.31 -1.01 -6.86
CA SER A 369 22.97 -2.20 -7.40
C SER A 369 22.04 -2.97 -8.34
N ASP A 370 22.60 -3.57 -9.38
CA ASP A 370 21.92 -4.56 -10.24
C ASP A 370 21.90 -5.96 -9.59
N GLU A 371 22.26 -6.03 -8.31
CA GLU A 371 22.26 -7.22 -7.48
C GLU A 371 21.43 -7.02 -6.22
N GLY A 372 21.04 -8.14 -5.58
CA GLY A 372 20.28 -8.12 -4.33
C GLY A 372 18.77 -8.24 -4.53
N ASP A 373 18.20 -9.14 -3.75
CA ASP A 373 16.82 -9.59 -3.88
C ASP A 373 15.74 -8.51 -3.59
N ILE A 374 16.07 -7.43 -2.88
CA ILE A 374 15.14 -6.30 -2.70
C ILE A 374 15.04 -5.46 -3.98
N LEU A 375 16.17 -5.09 -4.58
CA LEU A 375 16.22 -4.27 -5.78
C LEU A 375 15.80 -5.05 -7.02
N VAL A 376 16.36 -6.23 -7.21
CA VAL A 376 16.22 -6.98 -8.48
C VAL A 376 15.36 -8.25 -8.37
N GLY A 377 14.81 -8.53 -7.20
CA GLY A 377 13.97 -9.71 -6.94
C GLY A 377 14.76 -10.94 -6.53
N ALA A 378 14.06 -11.89 -5.95
CA ALA A 378 14.63 -13.12 -5.43
C ALA A 378 15.25 -13.98 -6.55
N PRO A 379 16.30 -14.77 -6.27
CA PRO A 379 16.88 -15.70 -7.22
C PRO A 379 15.86 -16.71 -7.73
N GLU A 380 15.98 -17.10 -9.00
CA GLU A 380 15.18 -18.16 -9.59
C GLU A 380 15.37 -19.47 -8.82
N GLY A 381 14.27 -20.18 -8.54
CA GLY A 381 14.29 -21.42 -7.77
C GLY A 381 14.29 -21.23 -6.24
N SER A 382 14.26 -19.98 -5.73
CA SER A 382 14.04 -19.74 -4.31
C SER A 382 12.54 -19.71 -3.96
N ASP A 383 12.18 -20.00 -2.71
CA ASP A 383 10.78 -19.94 -2.21
C ASP A 383 10.14 -18.56 -2.34
N PHE A 384 10.94 -17.54 -2.61
CA PHE A 384 10.50 -16.15 -2.74
C PHE A 384 10.45 -15.67 -4.20
N TYR A 385 10.84 -16.52 -5.15
CA TYR A 385 10.86 -16.18 -6.57
C TYR A 385 9.44 -16.06 -7.13
N VAL A 386 9.17 -14.95 -7.81
CA VAL A 386 7.97 -14.77 -8.61
C VAL A 386 8.38 -14.64 -10.07
N ASN A 387 8.01 -15.61 -10.88
CA ASN A 387 8.45 -15.72 -12.26
C ASN A 387 8.20 -14.42 -13.06
N GLY A 388 9.27 -13.84 -13.58
CA GLY A 388 9.25 -12.64 -14.44
C GLY A 388 8.93 -11.33 -13.71
N MET A 389 8.87 -11.34 -12.37
CA MET A 389 8.76 -10.15 -11.54
C MET A 389 10.09 -9.94 -10.81
N GLY A 390 10.78 -8.83 -11.15
CA GLY A 390 11.93 -8.35 -10.40
C GLY A 390 11.53 -7.73 -9.07
N GLY A 391 12.50 -7.10 -8.41
CA GLY A 391 12.26 -6.30 -7.20
C GLY A 391 11.82 -4.87 -7.52
N VAL A 392 12.23 -3.96 -6.64
CA VAL A 392 11.84 -2.53 -6.67
C VAL A 392 12.42 -1.79 -7.89
N LEU A 393 13.58 -2.20 -8.39
CA LEU A 393 14.23 -1.59 -9.55
C LEU A 393 13.50 -1.96 -10.84
N ILE A 394 12.84 -0.97 -11.44
CA ILE A 394 12.03 -1.15 -12.65
C ILE A 394 12.86 -0.84 -13.90
N CYS A 395 13.44 0.35 -13.98
CA CYS A 395 14.32 0.75 -15.08
C CYS A 395 15.48 1.59 -14.56
N LYS A 396 16.60 1.56 -15.29
CA LYS A 396 17.82 2.28 -15.02
C LYS A 396 18.59 2.46 -16.34
N ASP A 397 19.33 3.54 -16.48
CA ASP A 397 20.16 3.84 -17.66
C ASP A 397 19.37 3.74 -18.99
N GLY A 398 18.11 4.21 -18.98
CA GLY A 398 17.23 4.23 -20.15
C GLY A 398 16.65 2.87 -20.57
N ALA A 399 16.78 1.83 -19.75
CA ALA A 399 16.30 0.47 -20.05
C ALA A 399 15.55 -0.16 -18.88
N ILE A 400 14.59 -1.06 -19.20
CA ILE A 400 13.94 -1.91 -18.19
C ILE A 400 14.99 -2.87 -17.63
N HIS A 401 14.94 -3.08 -16.31
CA HIS A 401 15.83 -4.04 -15.67
C HIS A 401 15.57 -5.46 -16.20
N PRO A 402 16.62 -6.23 -16.56
CA PRO A 402 16.47 -7.54 -17.24
C PRO A 402 15.60 -8.57 -16.49
N LYS A 403 15.50 -8.49 -15.15
CA LYS A 403 14.64 -9.39 -14.36
C LYS A 403 13.16 -9.03 -14.39
N GLN A 404 12.77 -7.87 -14.94
CA GLN A 404 11.38 -7.43 -15.13
C GLN A 404 10.78 -7.97 -16.44
N THR A 405 10.95 -9.27 -16.71
CA THR A 405 10.60 -9.87 -18.02
C THR A 405 9.10 -9.79 -18.34
N ARG A 406 8.23 -9.84 -17.30
CA ARG A 406 6.78 -9.68 -17.50
C ARG A 406 6.40 -8.25 -17.86
N LEU A 407 7.15 -7.27 -17.37
CA LEU A 407 6.90 -5.87 -17.63
C LEU A 407 7.44 -5.47 -19.01
N ALA A 408 8.57 -6.02 -19.44
CA ALA A 408 9.14 -5.76 -20.75
C ALA A 408 8.14 -6.01 -21.88
N GLY A 409 7.33 -7.07 -21.80
CA GLY A 409 6.28 -7.36 -22.78
C GLY A 409 5.03 -6.47 -22.70
N VAL A 410 4.97 -5.52 -21.78
CA VAL A 410 3.84 -4.58 -21.62
C VAL A 410 4.24 -3.15 -22.01
N VAL A 411 5.54 -2.81 -21.91
CA VAL A 411 6.08 -1.46 -22.19
C VAL A 411 6.43 -1.28 -23.68
N GLU A 412 6.63 -2.38 -24.43
CA GLU A 412 6.83 -2.34 -25.89
C GLU A 412 5.55 -1.90 -26.61
#